data_f2aa8b6b2735621c99f1af6869a505c4
#
_entry.id   f2aa8b6b2735621c99f1af6869a505c4
#
_cell.length_a   1.000
_cell.length_b   1.000
_cell.length_c   1.000
_cell.angle_alpha   90.00
_cell.angle_beta   90.00
_cell.angle_gamma   90.00
#
_symmetry.space_group_name_H-M   'P 1'
#
loop_
_entity.id
_entity.type
_entity.pdbx_description
1 polymer ?
#
loop_
_entity_poly.entity_id
_entity_poly.type
_entity_poly.pdbx_seq_one_letter_code
_entity_poly.pdbx_strand_id
1 'polypeptide(L)'
;MLDRRQFIKGAGSLAAALAGSKLTAGRAWAQTATLPFANGTRPLVQYPQKRPLIRLTERPPQLETPFSVFDDGPITPNDAFFVRYHLADIPHEIDPETFRLEIDGKVKKALSLSLKDLKAMPATEIVAVNQCSGNSRGLFEPRVAGGQLGNGAMGNARWRGVSLKAVLDKAGVQAGARQVVLQGLDKPVIPATPDFTKALDVDHARDGEVMLAWAMNGADLPWLNGYPLRVVVPGYYGTYWMKHVNQITVIDTELDSFWMKTAYRIPDNACACVPAGTKPEKTVPINRLDVRSFITNLQNGAAIKAGATPVRGIAFDGGHGIKEVALSSDGGKTWQATQLGRELGKYSFRPRQATVKL
;
A
#
# COMPACT_ATOMS: atom_id res chain seq x y z
N MET A 1 -36.17 48.58 -12.03
CA MET A 1 -35.28 48.10 -13.11
C MET A 1 -34.07 48.98 -13.13
N LEU A 2 -32.95 48.53 -12.56
CA LEU A 2 -31.69 49.28 -12.56
C LEU A 2 -30.94 48.91 -13.86
N ASP A 3 -30.57 49.96 -14.59
CA ASP A 3 -29.94 49.85 -15.89
C ASP A 3 -28.51 49.31 -15.79
N ARG A 4 -28.18 48.34 -16.67
CA ARG A 4 -26.89 47.69 -16.81
C ARG A 4 -25.68 48.61 -16.99
N ARG A 5 -25.93 49.87 -17.32
CA ARG A 5 -24.89 50.92 -17.52
C ARG A 5 -24.36 51.57 -16.24
N GLN A 6 -25.05 51.40 -15.12
CA GLN A 6 -24.60 51.97 -13.85
C GLN A 6 -23.68 51.03 -13.06
N PHE A 7 -23.63 49.72 -13.41
CA PHE A 7 -22.76 48.78 -12.73
C PHE A 7 -21.27 48.87 -13.14
N ILE A 8 -21.00 49.53 -14.30
CA ILE A 8 -19.61 49.63 -14.81
C ILE A 8 -18.87 50.87 -14.28
N LYS A 9 -19.55 51.83 -13.67
CA LYS A 9 -18.90 53.04 -13.14
C LYS A 9 -18.46 52.96 -11.68
N GLY A 10 -18.82 51.87 -10.96
CA GLY A 10 -18.40 51.63 -9.57
C GLY A 10 -17.16 50.77 -9.38
N ALA A 11 -16.63 50.18 -10.46
CA ALA A 11 -15.49 49.24 -10.38
C ALA A 11 -14.12 49.88 -10.64
N GLY A 12 -14.09 51.21 -10.82
CA GLY A 12 -12.87 51.93 -11.25
C GLY A 12 -11.98 52.47 -10.13
N SER A 13 -12.33 52.31 -8.87
CA SER A 13 -11.58 53.01 -7.77
C SER A 13 -11.00 52.06 -6.70
N LEU A 14 -11.03 50.75 -6.88
CA LEU A 14 -10.38 49.78 -5.98
C LEU A 14 -9.21 49.01 -6.61
N ALA A 15 -8.77 49.38 -7.80
CA ALA A 15 -7.70 48.72 -8.54
C ALA A 15 -6.30 49.33 -8.36
N ALA A 16 -6.13 50.33 -7.48
CA ALA A 16 -4.87 51.07 -7.37
C ALA A 16 -4.06 50.82 -6.06
N ALA A 17 -4.45 49.83 -5.21
CA ALA A 17 -3.76 49.60 -3.94
C ALA A 17 -3.16 48.18 -3.82
N LEU A 18 -3.11 47.36 -4.89
CA LEU A 18 -2.50 46.01 -4.90
C LEU A 18 -1.37 45.86 -5.92
N ALA A 19 -0.69 46.93 -6.27
CA ALA A 19 0.51 46.89 -7.13
C ALA A 19 1.77 46.86 -6.30
N GLY A 20 2.02 45.77 -5.59
CA GLY A 20 3.22 45.67 -4.73
C GLY A 20 3.65 44.25 -4.35
N SER A 21 2.90 43.21 -4.65
CA SER A 21 3.36 41.83 -4.50
C SER A 21 3.58 41.26 -5.90
N LYS A 22 4.82 41.23 -6.38
CA LYS A 22 5.24 40.31 -7.45
C LYS A 22 5.05 38.89 -6.93
N LEU A 23 3.86 38.36 -7.06
CA LEU A 23 3.67 36.92 -7.14
C LEU A 23 4.48 36.46 -8.38
N THR A 24 5.74 36.12 -8.17
CA THR A 24 6.44 35.23 -9.06
C THR A 24 5.65 33.94 -9.00
N ALA A 25 4.68 33.79 -9.91
CA ALA A 25 4.17 32.49 -10.28
C ALA A 25 5.37 31.74 -10.85
N GLY A 26 6.14 31.12 -9.95
CA GLY A 26 7.13 30.13 -10.34
C GLY A 26 6.36 29.13 -11.17
N ARG A 27 6.71 29.00 -12.47
CA ARG A 27 6.29 27.88 -13.29
C ARG A 27 6.63 26.63 -12.47
N ALA A 28 5.64 26.07 -11.80
CA ALA A 28 5.76 24.74 -11.24
C ALA A 28 5.97 23.83 -12.44
N TRP A 29 7.21 23.53 -12.74
CA TRP A 29 7.55 22.49 -13.71
C TRP A 29 6.85 21.25 -13.20
N ALA A 30 5.98 20.68 -14.03
CA ALA A 30 5.36 19.42 -13.70
C ALA A 30 6.48 18.42 -13.43
N GLN A 31 6.68 18.05 -12.18
CA GLN A 31 7.66 17.06 -11.81
C GLN A 31 7.22 15.74 -12.44
N THR A 32 8.14 15.06 -13.08
CA THR A 32 7.87 13.78 -13.74
C THR A 32 8.86 12.74 -13.26
N ALA A 33 8.46 11.46 -13.31
CA ALA A 33 9.31 10.30 -13.13
C ALA A 33 9.29 9.47 -14.40
N THR A 34 10.46 9.15 -14.95
CA THR A 34 10.61 8.21 -16.05
C THR A 34 10.73 6.81 -15.48
N LEU A 35 9.82 5.92 -15.88
CA LEU A 35 9.83 4.53 -15.49
C LEU A 35 10.55 3.68 -16.55
N PRO A 36 11.20 2.59 -16.15
CA PRO A 36 11.93 1.74 -17.09
C PRO A 36 11.00 1.07 -18.12
N PHE A 37 11.59 0.62 -19.20
CA PHE A 37 10.94 -0.04 -20.34
C PHE A 37 9.85 0.86 -20.99
N ALA A 38 8.81 0.26 -21.56
CA ALA A 38 7.71 0.96 -22.21
C ALA A 38 6.72 1.67 -21.26
N ASN A 39 7.10 1.88 -20.00
CA ASN A 39 6.25 2.55 -19.00
C ASN A 39 6.23 4.08 -19.15
N GLY A 40 7.23 4.65 -19.81
CA GLY A 40 7.29 6.06 -20.16
C GLY A 40 7.45 7.02 -18.98
N THR A 41 7.19 8.28 -19.25
CA THR A 41 7.25 9.37 -18.26
C THR A 41 5.89 9.62 -17.65
N ARG A 42 5.82 9.72 -16.33
CA ARG A 42 4.58 9.94 -15.58
C ARG A 42 4.69 11.17 -14.68
N PRO A 43 3.59 11.94 -14.52
CA PRO A 43 3.60 13.10 -13.65
C PRO A 43 3.66 12.68 -12.18
N LEU A 44 4.38 13.48 -11.37
CA LEU A 44 4.22 13.48 -9.93
C LEU A 44 3.04 14.39 -9.59
N VAL A 45 2.12 13.88 -8.76
CA VAL A 45 0.94 14.60 -8.32
C VAL A 45 0.88 14.64 -6.81
N GLN A 46 0.34 15.73 -6.27
CA GLN A 46 0.13 15.90 -4.84
C GLN A 46 -1.35 15.75 -4.51
N TYR A 47 -1.64 14.83 -3.60
CA TYR A 47 -2.96 14.63 -3.01
C TYR A 47 -2.98 15.18 -1.59
N PRO A 48 -4.16 15.41 -1.00
CA PRO A 48 -4.25 15.77 0.42
C PRO A 48 -3.45 14.80 1.30
N GLN A 49 -2.68 15.33 2.25
CA GLN A 49 -1.80 14.58 3.16
C GLN A 49 -0.67 13.79 2.45
N LYS A 50 -0.39 14.07 1.16
CA LYS A 50 0.68 13.43 0.39
C LYS A 50 1.65 14.45 -0.17
N ARG A 51 2.95 14.12 -0.15
CA ARG A 51 3.95 14.78 -1.00
C ARG A 51 3.73 14.36 -2.45
N PRO A 52 4.40 14.96 -3.45
CA PRO A 52 4.31 14.50 -4.83
C PRO A 52 4.66 13.01 -4.96
N LEU A 53 3.71 12.22 -5.49
CA LEU A 53 3.83 10.79 -5.77
C LEU A 53 3.68 10.54 -7.27
N ILE A 54 4.22 9.41 -7.75
CA ILE A 54 4.13 9.01 -9.15
C ILE A 54 2.71 8.53 -9.44
N ARG A 55 2.00 9.22 -10.35
CA ARG A 55 0.63 8.87 -10.71
C ARG A 55 0.58 7.81 -11.81
N LEU A 56 -0.09 6.70 -11.54
CA LEU A 56 -0.47 5.73 -12.56
C LEU A 56 -1.87 6.02 -13.10
N THR A 57 -2.84 6.14 -12.20
CA THR A 57 -4.23 6.49 -12.51
C THR A 57 -4.76 7.49 -11.50
N GLU A 58 -5.76 8.27 -11.92
CA GLU A 58 -6.43 9.23 -11.04
C GLU A 58 -7.65 8.61 -10.36
N ARG A 59 -8.37 7.73 -11.08
CA ARG A 59 -9.65 7.20 -10.60
C ARG A 59 -9.82 5.73 -11.00
N PRO A 60 -9.74 4.80 -10.06
CA PRO A 60 -9.31 5.01 -8.66
C PRO A 60 -7.86 5.49 -8.58
N PRO A 61 -7.48 6.23 -7.52
CA PRO A 61 -6.11 6.70 -7.39
C PRO A 61 -5.14 5.53 -7.20
N GLN A 62 -4.12 5.50 -8.05
CA GLN A 62 -2.97 4.60 -7.95
C GLN A 62 -1.71 5.45 -8.03
N LEU A 63 -1.03 5.56 -6.88
CA LEU A 63 0.13 6.42 -6.71
C LEU A 63 1.29 5.58 -6.17
N GLU A 64 2.45 5.70 -6.80
CA GLU A 64 3.67 5.06 -6.32
C GLU A 64 4.56 6.03 -5.54
N THR A 65 5.18 5.52 -4.49
CA THR A 65 6.27 6.19 -3.79
C THR A 65 7.45 6.38 -4.75
N PRO A 66 7.99 7.60 -4.92
CA PRO A 66 9.26 7.78 -5.61
C PRO A 66 10.33 6.91 -4.98
N PHE A 67 11.06 6.12 -5.79
CA PHE A 67 11.89 5.03 -5.28
C PHE A 67 13.04 5.50 -4.39
N SER A 68 13.52 6.73 -4.58
CA SER A 68 14.54 7.37 -3.75
C SER A 68 14.15 7.51 -2.27
N VAL A 69 12.84 7.56 -1.96
CA VAL A 69 12.35 7.61 -0.57
C VAL A 69 12.80 6.40 0.26
N PHE A 70 13.01 5.25 -0.38
CA PHE A 70 13.47 4.05 0.32
C PHE A 70 14.95 4.10 0.72
N ASP A 71 15.71 5.09 0.25
CA ASP A 71 17.07 5.36 0.69
C ASP A 71 17.15 6.25 1.94
N ASP A 72 16.08 6.98 2.26
CA ASP A 72 16.01 7.88 3.42
C ASP A 72 15.96 7.10 4.75
N GLY A 73 15.55 5.84 4.72
CA GLY A 73 15.49 5.00 5.90
C GLY A 73 14.49 3.84 5.80
N PRO A 74 14.45 2.97 6.82
CA PRO A 74 13.61 1.78 6.79
C PRO A 74 12.12 2.05 6.99
N ILE A 75 11.72 3.22 7.46
CA ILE A 75 10.32 3.62 7.65
C ILE A 75 9.92 4.59 6.55
N THR A 76 8.92 4.23 5.77
CA THR A 76 8.34 5.10 4.74
C THR A 76 7.45 6.16 5.39
N PRO A 77 7.71 7.46 5.20
CA PRO A 77 6.87 8.52 5.76
C PRO A 77 5.40 8.42 5.30
N ASN A 78 4.46 8.84 6.15
CA ASN A 78 3.02 8.76 5.86
C ASN A 78 2.64 9.50 4.58
N ASP A 79 3.23 10.66 4.33
CA ASP A 79 3.00 11.47 3.15
C ASP A 79 3.62 10.88 1.88
N ALA A 80 4.65 10.03 2.00
CA ALA A 80 5.29 9.32 0.89
C ALA A 80 4.71 7.93 0.63
N PHE A 81 3.88 7.40 1.52
CA PHE A 81 3.37 6.04 1.41
C PHE A 81 2.43 5.90 0.21
N PHE A 82 2.64 4.85 -0.61
CA PHE A 82 1.87 4.59 -1.83
C PHE A 82 0.37 4.49 -1.59
N VAL A 83 -0.41 4.70 -2.65
CA VAL A 83 -1.87 4.62 -2.63
C VAL A 83 -2.34 3.64 -3.71
N ARG A 84 -3.23 2.73 -3.35
CA ARG A 84 -3.82 1.80 -4.30
C ARG A 84 -5.28 1.48 -3.91
N TYR A 85 -6.23 1.88 -4.77
CA TYR A 85 -7.63 1.50 -4.66
C TYR A 85 -8.04 0.61 -5.82
N HIS A 86 -9.01 -0.27 -5.57
CA HIS A 86 -9.64 -1.12 -6.59
C HIS A 86 -10.88 -0.46 -7.15
N LEU A 87 -11.65 0.16 -6.27
CA LEU A 87 -12.91 0.80 -6.59
C LEU A 87 -12.74 2.32 -6.62
N ALA A 88 -13.53 3.00 -7.45
CA ALA A 88 -13.35 4.42 -7.70
C ALA A 88 -14.23 5.32 -6.82
N ASP A 89 -15.26 4.76 -6.20
CA ASP A 89 -16.07 5.46 -5.21
C ASP A 89 -15.44 5.25 -3.82
N ILE A 90 -14.57 6.19 -3.46
CA ILE A 90 -13.87 6.22 -2.18
C ILE A 90 -14.63 7.16 -1.25
N PRO A 91 -14.83 6.84 0.03
CA PRO A 91 -15.46 7.76 0.96
C PRO A 91 -14.78 9.14 0.94
N HIS A 92 -15.56 10.20 0.80
CA HIS A 92 -15.05 11.57 0.84
C HIS A 92 -14.94 12.10 2.26
N GLU A 93 -15.80 11.60 3.14
CA GLU A 93 -15.88 11.97 4.55
C GLU A 93 -16.26 10.73 5.37
N ILE A 94 -15.66 10.59 6.54
CA ILE A 94 -16.01 9.59 7.54
C ILE A 94 -15.93 10.28 8.90
N ASP A 95 -17.07 10.41 9.57
CA ASP A 95 -17.11 10.90 10.94
C ASP A 95 -16.64 9.79 11.90
N PRO A 96 -15.51 9.98 12.61
CA PRO A 96 -14.98 8.97 13.52
C PRO A 96 -15.90 8.68 14.71
N GLU A 97 -16.77 9.61 15.11
CA GLU A 97 -17.67 9.41 16.24
C GLU A 97 -18.85 8.48 15.87
N THR A 98 -19.31 8.56 14.64
CA THR A 98 -20.40 7.71 14.13
C THR A 98 -19.90 6.46 13.43
N PHE A 99 -18.59 6.37 13.12
CA PHE A 99 -18.00 5.20 12.49
C PHE A 99 -18.24 3.93 13.33
N ARG A 100 -18.64 2.85 12.67
CA ARG A 100 -18.80 1.52 13.29
C ARG A 100 -18.09 0.45 12.47
N LEU A 101 -17.47 -0.49 13.18
CA LEU A 101 -17.02 -1.76 12.65
C LEU A 101 -18.06 -2.81 13.03
N GLU A 102 -18.69 -3.38 12.02
CA GLU A 102 -19.67 -4.45 12.19
C GLU A 102 -18.97 -5.81 12.09
N ILE A 103 -19.27 -6.72 13.02
CA ILE A 103 -18.79 -8.10 13.01
C ILE A 103 -19.99 -9.02 13.13
N ASP A 104 -20.17 -9.92 12.16
CA ASP A 104 -21.30 -10.84 12.08
C ASP A 104 -20.95 -12.21 11.49
N GLY A 105 -21.99 -12.95 11.07
CA GLY A 105 -21.86 -14.28 10.49
C GLY A 105 -21.76 -15.38 11.54
N LYS A 106 -20.81 -16.31 11.39
CA LYS A 106 -20.64 -17.47 12.27
C LYS A 106 -19.93 -17.10 13.59
N VAL A 107 -20.57 -16.22 14.34
CA VAL A 107 -20.15 -15.76 15.68
C VAL A 107 -21.26 -15.98 16.72
N LYS A 108 -20.89 -16.07 17.99
CA LYS A 108 -21.88 -16.20 19.08
C LYS A 108 -22.68 -14.92 19.30
N LYS A 109 -22.03 -13.77 19.07
CA LYS A 109 -22.61 -12.44 19.26
C LYS A 109 -22.11 -11.51 18.16
N ALA A 110 -23.02 -10.98 17.36
CA ALA A 110 -22.70 -9.89 16.45
C ALA A 110 -22.29 -8.64 17.26
N LEU A 111 -21.30 -7.92 16.75
CA LEU A 111 -20.77 -6.73 17.40
C LEU A 111 -20.85 -5.54 16.45
N SER A 112 -21.17 -4.37 17.01
CA SER A 112 -21.03 -3.06 16.38
C SER A 112 -20.10 -2.24 17.25
N LEU A 113 -18.87 -2.04 16.83
CA LEU A 113 -17.81 -1.43 17.63
C LEU A 113 -17.48 -0.02 17.11
N SER A 114 -17.50 0.97 18.00
CA SER A 114 -16.98 2.30 17.71
C SER A 114 -15.44 2.29 17.72
N LEU A 115 -14.82 3.35 17.18
CA LEU A 115 -13.36 3.54 17.32
C LEU A 115 -12.95 3.63 18.80
N LYS A 116 -13.79 4.20 19.65
CA LYS A 116 -13.55 4.28 21.10
C LYS A 116 -13.51 2.88 21.71
N ASP A 117 -14.43 1.99 21.34
CA ASP A 117 -14.44 0.60 21.82
C ASP A 117 -13.18 -0.15 21.39
N LEU A 118 -12.76 0.02 20.13
CA LEU A 118 -11.53 -0.60 19.62
C LEU A 118 -10.29 -0.07 20.33
N LYS A 119 -10.20 1.25 20.53
CA LYS A 119 -9.07 1.90 21.21
C LYS A 119 -9.02 1.59 22.71
N ALA A 120 -10.12 1.15 23.32
CA ALA A 120 -10.18 0.68 24.70
C ALA A 120 -9.64 -0.76 24.89
N MET A 121 -9.50 -1.54 23.80
CA MET A 121 -8.91 -2.87 23.84
C MET A 121 -7.38 -2.79 23.91
N PRO A 122 -6.69 -3.85 24.38
CA PRO A 122 -5.22 -3.88 24.43
C PRO A 122 -4.62 -3.55 23.06
N ALA A 123 -3.92 -2.42 22.98
CA ALA A 123 -3.27 -1.99 21.75
C ALA A 123 -1.99 -2.79 21.49
N THR A 124 -1.72 -3.09 20.22
CA THR A 124 -0.49 -3.71 19.75
C THR A 124 0.14 -2.83 18.66
N GLU A 125 1.44 -3.02 18.46
CA GLU A 125 2.19 -2.29 17.44
C GLU A 125 3.13 -3.23 16.69
N ILE A 126 3.21 -3.08 15.37
CA ILE A 126 4.09 -3.87 14.52
C ILE A 126 4.70 -2.99 13.43
N VAL A 127 5.94 -3.29 13.05
CA VAL A 127 6.56 -2.72 11.84
C VAL A 127 6.45 -3.74 10.72
N ALA A 128 5.75 -3.38 9.66
CA ALA A 128 5.49 -4.30 8.56
C ALA A 128 5.40 -3.60 7.20
N VAL A 129 5.91 -4.30 6.19
CA VAL A 129 5.82 -3.90 4.78
C VAL A 129 4.43 -4.18 4.24
N ASN A 130 3.81 -3.16 3.67
CA ASN A 130 2.67 -3.31 2.77
C ASN A 130 3.16 -3.19 1.34
N GLN A 131 2.99 -4.22 0.53
CA GLN A 131 3.34 -4.21 -0.89
C GLN A 131 2.12 -4.60 -1.74
N CYS A 132 1.80 -3.79 -2.74
CA CYS A 132 0.80 -4.15 -3.75
C CYS A 132 1.24 -5.42 -4.49
N SER A 133 0.33 -6.36 -4.71
CA SER A 133 0.60 -7.57 -5.51
C SER A 133 1.00 -7.29 -6.96
N GLY A 134 0.70 -6.10 -7.46
CA GLY A 134 1.16 -5.63 -8.78
C GLY A 134 2.49 -4.89 -8.77
N ASN A 135 3.16 -4.74 -7.64
CA ASN A 135 4.45 -4.06 -7.57
C ASN A 135 5.47 -4.74 -8.50
N SER A 136 6.16 -3.96 -9.33
CA SER A 136 7.08 -4.40 -10.40
C SER A 136 6.42 -5.05 -11.63
N ARG A 137 5.09 -5.06 -11.75
CA ARG A 137 4.43 -5.64 -12.95
C ARG A 137 4.86 -4.97 -14.25
N GLY A 138 5.11 -3.67 -14.24
CA GLY A 138 5.61 -2.92 -15.39
C GLY A 138 7.00 -3.33 -15.87
N LEU A 139 7.70 -4.19 -15.13
CA LEU A 139 9.04 -4.69 -15.45
C LEU A 139 9.04 -6.10 -16.03
N PHE A 140 7.85 -6.70 -16.23
CA PHE A 140 7.74 -8.01 -16.85
C PHE A 140 7.90 -7.93 -18.37
N GLU A 141 8.63 -8.89 -18.92
CA GLU A 141 8.80 -9.10 -20.35
C GLU A 141 8.54 -10.59 -20.66
N PRO A 142 7.55 -10.96 -21.49
CA PRO A 142 6.56 -10.09 -22.12
C PRO A 142 5.63 -9.42 -21.11
N ARG A 143 5.08 -8.27 -21.52
CA ARG A 143 4.20 -7.45 -20.68
C ARG A 143 2.92 -8.21 -20.28
N VAL A 144 2.57 -8.17 -18.99
CA VAL A 144 1.37 -8.81 -18.46
C VAL A 144 0.26 -7.78 -18.18
N ALA A 145 -0.98 -8.22 -18.27
CA ALA A 145 -2.15 -7.37 -18.05
C ALA A 145 -2.23 -6.83 -16.61
N GLY A 146 -2.86 -5.67 -16.45
CA GLY A 146 -3.09 -5.00 -15.17
C GLY A 146 -2.32 -3.69 -15.04
N GLY A 147 -2.42 -3.03 -13.90
CA GLY A 147 -1.72 -1.78 -13.62
C GLY A 147 -0.20 -1.96 -13.71
N GLN A 148 0.43 -1.18 -14.58
CA GLN A 148 1.86 -1.27 -14.87
C GLN A 148 2.66 -0.50 -13.80
N LEU A 149 2.70 -1.04 -12.61
CA LEU A 149 3.44 -0.49 -11.47
C LEU A 149 4.94 -0.69 -11.66
N GLY A 150 5.73 0.31 -11.25
CA GLY A 150 7.17 0.17 -11.03
C GLY A 150 7.45 -0.53 -9.70
N ASN A 151 8.53 -0.13 -9.02
CA ASN A 151 8.91 -0.69 -7.72
C ASN A 151 8.40 0.12 -6.51
N GLY A 152 7.66 1.20 -6.74
CA GLY A 152 7.23 2.13 -5.68
C GLY A 152 5.89 1.81 -5.03
N ALA A 153 5.18 0.75 -5.47
CA ALA A 153 3.90 0.38 -4.87
C ALA A 153 4.10 -0.47 -3.61
N MET A 154 4.93 0.01 -2.71
CA MET A 154 5.22 -0.58 -1.41
C MET A 154 5.56 0.50 -0.38
N GLY A 155 5.59 0.11 0.88
CA GLY A 155 6.07 0.96 1.97
C GLY A 155 6.13 0.16 3.26
N ASN A 156 7.02 0.54 4.15
CA ASN A 156 7.21 -0.05 5.47
C ASN A 156 6.81 0.97 6.52
N ALA A 157 5.92 0.60 7.41
CA ALA A 157 5.44 1.53 8.45
C ALA A 157 5.25 0.82 9.78
N ARG A 158 5.21 1.63 10.82
CA ARG A 158 4.81 1.24 12.17
C ARG A 158 3.30 1.36 12.29
N TRP A 159 2.64 0.24 12.45
CA TRP A 159 1.19 0.15 12.55
C TRP A 159 0.78 -0.05 14.00
N ARG A 160 -0.20 0.70 14.46
CA ARG A 160 -0.76 0.58 15.82
C ARG A 160 -2.27 0.36 15.74
N GLY A 161 -2.74 -0.61 16.52
CA GLY A 161 -4.15 -0.99 16.51
C GLY A 161 -4.47 -2.05 17.56
N VAL A 162 -5.48 -2.85 17.30
CA VAL A 162 -5.87 -4.01 18.10
C VAL A 162 -5.71 -5.29 17.27
N SER A 163 -5.32 -6.40 17.89
CA SER A 163 -5.30 -7.71 17.22
C SER A 163 -6.69 -8.09 16.73
N LEU A 164 -6.78 -8.53 15.47
CA LEU A 164 -8.04 -9.05 14.91
C LEU A 164 -8.53 -10.26 15.73
N LYS A 165 -7.61 -11.09 16.22
CA LYS A 165 -7.92 -12.20 17.13
C LYS A 165 -8.72 -11.72 18.35
N ALA A 166 -8.29 -10.66 19.03
CA ALA A 166 -8.98 -10.16 20.22
C ALA A 166 -10.40 -9.71 19.91
N VAL A 167 -10.64 -9.10 18.75
CA VAL A 167 -11.98 -8.69 18.29
C VAL A 167 -12.85 -9.90 17.96
N LEU A 168 -12.31 -10.89 17.25
CA LEU A 168 -13.00 -12.13 16.90
C LEU A 168 -13.30 -12.99 18.14
N ASP A 169 -12.40 -13.03 19.12
CA ASP A 169 -12.62 -13.72 20.39
C ASP A 169 -13.75 -13.07 21.19
N LYS A 170 -13.85 -11.74 21.17
CA LYS A 170 -14.98 -10.98 21.77
C LYS A 170 -16.32 -11.30 21.10
N ALA A 171 -16.35 -11.51 19.79
CA ALA A 171 -17.54 -11.94 19.06
C ALA A 171 -17.85 -13.43 19.29
N GLY A 172 -16.85 -14.22 19.62
CA GLY A 172 -16.97 -15.66 19.89
C GLY A 172 -17.17 -16.46 18.60
N VAL A 173 -16.12 -16.60 17.79
CA VAL A 173 -16.16 -17.43 16.58
C VAL A 173 -16.64 -18.84 16.89
N GLN A 174 -17.64 -19.31 16.13
CA GLN A 174 -18.26 -20.62 16.34
C GLN A 174 -17.47 -21.73 15.62
N ALA A 175 -17.66 -22.96 16.07
CA ALA A 175 -17.09 -24.14 15.44
C ALA A 175 -17.55 -24.28 13.98
N GLY A 176 -16.66 -24.77 13.11
CA GLY A 176 -16.91 -24.90 11.68
C GLY A 176 -16.74 -23.60 10.89
N ALA A 177 -16.38 -22.47 11.52
CA ALA A 177 -15.95 -21.29 10.79
C ALA A 177 -14.70 -21.61 9.93
N ARG A 178 -14.70 -21.14 8.68
CA ARG A 178 -13.60 -21.40 7.71
C ARG A 178 -12.85 -20.13 7.38
N GLN A 179 -13.56 -19.06 7.06
CA GLN A 179 -12.92 -17.80 6.62
C GLN A 179 -13.53 -16.58 7.32
N VAL A 180 -12.72 -15.53 7.34
CA VAL A 180 -13.08 -14.20 7.82
C VAL A 180 -13.04 -13.25 6.63
N VAL A 181 -14.20 -12.79 6.19
CA VAL A 181 -14.38 -11.87 5.08
C VAL A 181 -14.17 -10.45 5.55
N LEU A 182 -13.43 -9.68 4.79
CA LEU A 182 -13.06 -8.29 5.05
C LEU A 182 -13.64 -7.40 3.96
N GLN A 183 -14.37 -6.34 4.33
CA GLN A 183 -14.94 -5.36 3.42
C GLN A 183 -14.70 -3.95 3.92
N GLY A 184 -14.46 -3.01 3.00
CA GLY A 184 -14.29 -1.58 3.26
C GLY A 184 -15.44 -0.75 2.75
N LEU A 185 -15.35 0.56 2.96
CA LEU A 185 -16.36 1.53 2.57
C LEU A 185 -16.28 1.95 1.08
N ASP A 186 -15.18 1.64 0.38
CA ASP A 186 -15.08 1.93 -1.05
C ASP A 186 -16.05 1.06 -1.84
N LYS A 187 -16.70 1.65 -2.87
CA LYS A 187 -17.79 1.03 -3.63
C LYS A 187 -17.51 1.03 -5.14
N PRO A 188 -18.10 0.08 -5.88
CA PRO A 188 -18.10 0.13 -7.33
C PRO A 188 -18.98 1.29 -7.83
N VAL A 189 -18.54 1.95 -8.91
CA VAL A 189 -19.31 3.04 -9.56
C VAL A 189 -20.33 2.52 -10.58
N ILE A 190 -20.24 1.25 -10.96
CA ILE A 190 -21.19 0.56 -11.85
C ILE A 190 -21.55 -0.82 -11.29
N PRO A 191 -22.79 -1.29 -11.45
CA PRO A 191 -23.24 -2.57 -10.89
C PRO A 191 -22.46 -3.79 -11.42
N ALA A 192 -21.88 -3.73 -12.61
CA ALA A 192 -21.09 -4.83 -13.18
C ALA A 192 -19.72 -5.01 -12.52
N THR A 193 -19.23 -4.05 -11.75
CA THR A 193 -17.98 -4.17 -11.02
C THR A 193 -18.23 -4.83 -9.66
N PRO A 194 -17.63 -5.97 -9.34
CA PRO A 194 -17.83 -6.63 -8.05
C PRO A 194 -17.24 -5.82 -6.89
N ASP A 195 -17.95 -5.79 -5.77
CA ASP A 195 -17.43 -5.24 -4.50
C ASP A 195 -16.06 -5.83 -4.17
N PHE A 196 -15.17 -4.99 -3.65
CA PHE A 196 -13.84 -5.44 -3.27
C PHE A 196 -13.88 -6.10 -1.88
N THR A 197 -13.91 -7.42 -1.88
CA THR A 197 -13.87 -8.26 -0.68
C THR A 197 -12.71 -9.23 -0.74
N LYS A 198 -12.09 -9.50 0.41
CA LYS A 198 -11.04 -10.51 0.59
C LYS A 198 -11.37 -11.34 1.82
N ALA A 199 -10.90 -12.57 1.85
CA ALA A 199 -11.02 -13.42 3.03
C ALA A 199 -9.66 -13.97 3.48
N LEU A 200 -9.52 -14.14 4.77
CA LEU A 200 -8.43 -14.89 5.41
C LEU A 200 -9.02 -16.18 5.98
N ASP A 201 -8.24 -17.25 5.96
CA ASP A 201 -8.60 -18.43 6.72
C ASP A 201 -8.70 -18.09 8.21
N VAL A 202 -9.65 -18.69 8.91
CA VAL A 202 -9.97 -18.34 10.30
C VAL A 202 -8.77 -18.50 11.23
N ASP A 203 -7.92 -19.50 10.99
CA ASP A 203 -6.72 -19.73 11.79
C ASP A 203 -5.71 -18.59 11.61
N HIS A 204 -5.49 -18.14 10.36
CA HIS A 204 -4.63 -16.99 10.10
C HIS A 204 -5.22 -15.68 10.63
N ALA A 205 -6.53 -15.45 10.47
CA ALA A 205 -7.19 -14.27 11.04
C ALA A 205 -7.10 -14.20 12.57
N ARG A 206 -6.87 -15.35 13.23
CA ARG A 206 -6.77 -15.51 14.69
C ARG A 206 -5.39 -15.92 15.18
N ASP A 207 -4.35 -15.80 14.37
CA ASP A 207 -2.96 -16.11 14.78
C ASP A 207 -2.37 -15.07 15.77
N GLY A 208 -3.01 -13.92 15.91
CA GLY A 208 -2.59 -12.82 16.78
C GLY A 208 -1.72 -11.76 16.08
N GLU A 209 -1.27 -11.99 14.86
CA GLU A 209 -0.44 -11.05 14.09
C GLU A 209 -1.28 -10.11 13.21
N VAL A 210 -2.42 -10.60 12.69
CA VAL A 210 -3.36 -9.75 11.94
C VAL A 210 -4.00 -8.73 12.86
N MET A 211 -4.07 -7.46 12.42
CA MET A 211 -4.56 -6.38 13.26
C MET A 211 -5.50 -5.42 12.53
N LEU A 212 -6.31 -4.73 13.30
CA LEU A 212 -7.11 -3.57 12.91
C LEU A 212 -6.37 -2.32 13.38
N ALA A 213 -5.71 -1.63 12.44
CA ALA A 213 -4.89 -0.47 12.74
C ALA A 213 -5.68 0.83 12.58
N TRP A 214 -5.53 1.75 13.53
CA TRP A 214 -6.05 3.12 13.49
C TRP A 214 -4.95 4.17 13.40
N ALA A 215 -3.68 3.78 13.56
CA ALA A 215 -2.55 4.70 13.48
C ALA A 215 -1.39 4.11 12.66
N MET A 216 -0.61 5.01 12.06
CA MET A 216 0.53 4.71 11.20
C MET A 216 1.66 5.69 11.51
N ASN A 217 2.86 5.17 11.86
CA ASN A 217 4.04 5.97 12.20
C ASN A 217 3.79 7.01 13.31
N GLY A 218 2.98 6.65 14.31
CA GLY A 218 2.69 7.51 15.47
C GLY A 218 1.62 8.58 15.25
N ALA A 219 0.96 8.62 14.09
CA ALA A 219 -0.14 9.52 13.77
C ALA A 219 -1.38 8.74 13.30
N ASP A 220 -2.52 9.38 13.21
CA ASP A 220 -3.70 8.79 12.58
C ASP A 220 -3.37 8.36 11.15
N LEU A 221 -4.10 7.36 10.65
CA LEU A 221 -3.97 6.92 9.26
C LEU A 221 -4.24 8.08 8.29
N PRO A 222 -3.39 8.33 7.29
CA PRO A 222 -3.78 9.22 6.21
C PRO A 222 -5.05 8.72 5.53
N TRP A 223 -5.90 9.65 5.05
CA TRP A 223 -7.16 9.32 4.40
C TRP A 223 -7.01 8.22 3.34
N LEU A 224 -6.13 8.43 2.37
CA LEU A 224 -5.89 7.49 1.27
C LEU A 224 -5.16 6.19 1.69
N ASN A 225 -4.73 6.09 2.94
CA ASN A 225 -4.17 4.88 3.52
C ASN A 225 -5.13 4.14 4.46
N GLY A 226 -6.41 4.56 4.51
CA GLY A 226 -7.49 3.79 5.11
C GLY A 226 -8.04 4.34 6.42
N TYR A 227 -7.93 5.68 6.67
CA TYR A 227 -8.60 6.32 7.81
C TYR A 227 -10.09 5.96 7.86
N PRO A 228 -10.71 5.70 9.02
CA PRO A 228 -10.11 5.71 10.35
C PRO A 228 -9.58 4.35 10.80
N LEU A 229 -9.86 3.28 10.05
CA LEU A 229 -9.51 1.92 10.41
C LEU A 229 -9.12 1.11 9.16
N ARG A 230 -8.06 0.33 9.26
CA ARG A 230 -7.66 -0.60 8.21
C ARG A 230 -7.22 -1.95 8.77
N VAL A 231 -7.31 -2.98 7.93
CA VAL A 231 -6.69 -4.27 8.22
C VAL A 231 -5.20 -4.21 7.85
N VAL A 232 -4.37 -4.76 8.71
CA VAL A 232 -2.94 -5.02 8.50
C VAL A 232 -2.73 -6.52 8.61
N VAL A 233 -2.23 -7.13 7.53
CA VAL A 233 -1.94 -8.57 7.44
C VAL A 233 -0.45 -8.75 7.20
N PRO A 234 0.37 -8.80 8.26
CA PRO A 234 1.82 -8.84 8.12
C PRO A 234 2.29 -10.01 7.28
N GLY A 235 3.25 -9.77 6.40
CA GLY A 235 3.79 -10.78 5.50
C GLY A 235 2.92 -11.16 4.30
N TYR A 236 1.68 -10.67 4.20
CA TYR A 236 0.80 -10.87 3.06
C TYR A 236 0.79 -9.68 2.11
N TYR A 237 0.52 -9.94 0.82
CA TYR A 237 0.35 -8.87 -0.16
C TYR A 237 -0.77 -7.91 0.20
N GLY A 238 -0.59 -6.63 -0.16
CA GLY A 238 -1.46 -5.51 0.19
C GLY A 238 -2.93 -5.64 -0.24
N THR A 239 -3.26 -6.61 -1.08
CA THR A 239 -4.64 -6.90 -1.48
C THR A 239 -5.52 -7.35 -0.29
N TYR A 240 -4.93 -7.88 0.79
CA TYR A 240 -5.64 -8.25 2.02
C TYR A 240 -5.73 -7.11 3.04
N TRP A 241 -4.97 -6.05 2.85
CA TRP A 241 -4.87 -4.94 3.79
C TRP A 241 -6.01 -3.95 3.56
N MET A 242 -7.25 -4.40 3.83
CA MET A 242 -8.47 -3.64 3.58
C MET A 242 -8.41 -2.25 4.22
N LYS A 243 -8.67 -1.21 3.42
CA LYS A 243 -8.78 0.18 3.86
C LYS A 243 -10.21 0.53 4.22
N HIS A 244 -10.39 1.50 5.14
CA HIS A 244 -11.71 1.93 5.60
C HIS A 244 -12.58 0.74 5.99
N VAL A 245 -11.99 -0.28 6.65
CA VAL A 245 -12.69 -1.52 6.99
C VAL A 245 -13.83 -1.22 7.95
N ASN A 246 -15.03 -1.58 7.55
CA ASN A 246 -16.24 -1.37 8.35
C ASN A 246 -17.09 -2.63 8.54
N GLN A 247 -16.76 -3.72 7.81
CA GLN A 247 -17.49 -4.98 7.91
C GLN A 247 -16.51 -6.16 7.96
N ILE A 248 -16.73 -7.06 8.91
CA ILE A 248 -16.06 -8.35 9.07
C ILE A 248 -17.11 -9.42 9.23
N THR A 249 -17.17 -10.39 8.31
CA THR A 249 -18.14 -11.48 8.34
C THR A 249 -17.43 -12.82 8.45
N VAL A 250 -17.73 -13.59 9.49
CA VAL A 250 -17.20 -14.95 9.66
C VAL A 250 -18.09 -15.92 8.91
N ILE A 251 -17.51 -16.73 8.03
CA ILE A 251 -18.25 -17.71 7.19
C ILE A 251 -17.72 -19.13 7.39
N ASP A 252 -18.56 -20.13 7.10
CA ASP A 252 -18.22 -21.56 7.17
C ASP A 252 -17.93 -22.19 5.80
N THR A 253 -17.84 -21.36 4.77
CA THR A 253 -17.50 -21.74 3.39
C THR A 253 -16.27 -20.97 2.92
N GLU A 254 -15.79 -21.26 1.73
CA GLU A 254 -14.85 -20.40 1.02
C GLU A 254 -15.59 -19.24 0.37
N LEU A 255 -15.02 -18.03 0.51
CA LEU A 255 -15.59 -16.84 -0.12
C LEU A 255 -15.62 -16.98 -1.63
N ASP A 256 -16.83 -16.98 -2.19
CA ASP A 256 -17.06 -16.96 -3.63
C ASP A 256 -17.09 -15.51 -4.13
N SER A 257 -15.92 -14.94 -4.40
CA SER A 257 -15.82 -13.61 -4.97
C SER A 257 -14.83 -13.57 -6.13
N PHE A 258 -15.06 -12.64 -7.06
CA PHE A 258 -14.14 -12.38 -8.18
C PHE A 258 -12.69 -12.17 -7.70
N TRP A 259 -12.51 -11.47 -6.58
CA TRP A 259 -11.21 -11.10 -6.04
C TRP A 259 -10.46 -12.24 -5.33
N MET A 260 -11.12 -13.37 -5.09
CA MET A 260 -10.52 -14.60 -4.55
C MET A 260 -10.39 -15.70 -5.59
N LYS A 261 -11.40 -15.86 -6.47
CA LYS A 261 -11.46 -16.98 -7.42
C LYS A 261 -10.92 -16.65 -8.81
N THR A 262 -10.98 -15.39 -9.24
CA THR A 262 -10.58 -14.97 -10.60
C THR A 262 -9.35 -14.07 -10.58
N ALA A 263 -9.38 -12.99 -9.82
CA ALA A 263 -8.26 -12.07 -9.69
C ALA A 263 -7.36 -12.44 -8.49
N TYR A 264 -6.12 -11.94 -8.53
CA TYR A 264 -5.14 -12.15 -7.45
C TYR A 264 -4.85 -13.62 -7.18
N ARG A 265 -4.51 -14.34 -8.25
CA ARG A 265 -4.14 -15.75 -8.23
C ARG A 265 -2.65 -15.91 -8.54
N ILE A 266 -2.01 -16.89 -7.93
CA ILE A 266 -0.64 -17.31 -8.21
C ILE A 266 -0.61 -18.80 -8.54
N PRO A 267 0.40 -19.28 -9.31
CA PRO A 267 0.58 -20.72 -9.55
C PRO A 267 0.67 -21.51 -8.24
N ASP A 268 0.00 -22.66 -8.23
CA ASP A 268 0.03 -23.61 -7.10
C ASP A 268 1.19 -24.59 -7.29
N ASN A 269 2.42 -24.09 -7.16
CA ASN A 269 3.64 -24.88 -7.22
C ASN A 269 4.71 -24.26 -6.31
N ALA A 270 5.83 -24.95 -6.11
CA ALA A 270 6.85 -24.58 -5.14
C ALA A 270 7.48 -23.20 -5.36
N CYS A 271 7.57 -22.72 -6.60
CA CYS A 271 8.11 -21.39 -6.91
C CYS A 271 7.03 -20.32 -7.11
N ALA A 272 5.75 -20.65 -6.99
CA ALA A 272 4.62 -19.78 -7.36
C ALA A 272 4.83 -19.11 -8.75
N CYS A 273 5.43 -19.82 -9.68
CA CYS A 273 5.88 -19.28 -10.97
C CYS A 273 5.59 -20.23 -12.13
N VAL A 274 5.60 -19.68 -13.36
CA VAL A 274 5.55 -20.42 -14.62
C VAL A 274 6.49 -19.75 -15.63
N PRO A 275 6.96 -20.46 -16.67
CA PRO A 275 7.71 -19.84 -17.76
C PRO A 275 6.94 -18.67 -18.40
N ALA A 276 7.67 -17.67 -18.89
CA ALA A 276 7.07 -16.53 -19.56
C ALA A 276 6.14 -16.96 -20.71
N GLY A 277 4.97 -16.34 -20.80
CA GLY A 277 3.97 -16.64 -21.84
C GLY A 277 3.15 -17.90 -21.61
N THR A 278 3.36 -18.66 -20.52
CA THR A 278 2.58 -19.87 -20.19
C THR A 278 1.50 -19.58 -19.15
N LYS A 279 0.51 -20.48 -19.07
CA LYS A 279 -0.54 -20.44 -18.04
C LYS A 279 -0.29 -21.57 -17.01
N PRO A 280 -0.50 -21.31 -15.71
CA PRO A 280 -0.41 -22.36 -14.71
C PRO A 280 -1.57 -23.35 -14.83
N GLU A 281 -1.35 -24.64 -14.54
CA GLU A 281 -2.40 -25.66 -14.46
C GLU A 281 -3.36 -25.40 -13.29
N LYS A 282 -2.78 -25.08 -12.14
CA LYS A 282 -3.53 -24.79 -10.92
C LYS A 282 -3.10 -23.45 -10.34
N THR A 283 -4.01 -22.81 -9.68
CA THR A 283 -3.74 -21.55 -8.99
C THR A 283 -4.38 -21.53 -7.62
N VAL A 284 -3.78 -20.76 -6.72
CA VAL A 284 -4.31 -20.42 -5.40
C VAL A 284 -4.45 -18.90 -5.25
N PRO A 285 -5.27 -18.39 -4.34
CA PRO A 285 -5.25 -16.97 -4.02
C PRO A 285 -3.84 -16.54 -3.62
N ILE A 286 -3.40 -15.37 -4.12
CA ILE A 286 -2.13 -14.79 -3.70
C ILE A 286 -2.12 -14.66 -2.17
N ASN A 287 -0.99 -14.85 -1.55
CA ASN A 287 -0.87 -14.93 -0.09
C ASN A 287 0.38 -14.20 0.43
N ARG A 288 1.40 -14.91 0.88
CA ARG A 288 2.61 -14.33 1.49
C ARG A 288 3.50 -13.65 0.46
N LEU A 289 4.21 -12.64 0.91
CA LEU A 289 5.25 -11.96 0.14
C LEU A 289 6.42 -12.90 -0.10
N ASP A 290 6.88 -12.95 -1.34
CA ASP A 290 8.17 -13.53 -1.67
C ASP A 290 9.31 -12.64 -1.18
N VAL A 291 10.49 -13.25 -0.96
CA VAL A 291 11.70 -12.50 -0.61
C VAL A 291 12.09 -11.55 -1.74
N ARG A 292 12.37 -10.31 -1.36
CA ARG A 292 12.81 -9.27 -2.30
C ARG A 292 13.97 -8.46 -1.74
N SER A 293 14.81 -7.98 -2.66
CA SER A 293 15.89 -7.06 -2.34
C SER A 293 16.00 -5.99 -3.44
N PHE A 294 16.27 -4.76 -3.03
CA PHE A 294 16.40 -3.62 -3.92
C PHE A 294 17.65 -2.81 -3.57
N ILE A 295 18.33 -2.26 -4.60
CA ILE A 295 19.30 -1.18 -4.44
C ILE A 295 18.51 0.12 -4.45
N THR A 296 18.70 0.99 -3.45
CA THR A 296 17.89 2.21 -3.26
C THR A 296 18.60 3.49 -3.68
N ASN A 297 19.92 3.53 -3.58
CA ASN A 297 20.72 4.73 -3.85
C ASN A 297 21.29 4.84 -5.28
N LEU A 298 21.14 3.81 -6.11
CA LEU A 298 21.59 3.81 -7.50
C LEU A 298 20.45 3.49 -8.44
N GLN A 299 20.38 4.18 -9.56
CA GLN A 299 19.39 3.94 -10.61
C GLN A 299 20.01 3.11 -11.74
N ASN A 300 19.19 2.32 -12.43
CA ASN A 300 19.62 1.60 -13.62
C ASN A 300 20.09 2.58 -14.70
N GLY A 301 21.25 2.31 -15.30
CA GLY A 301 21.86 3.17 -16.33
C GLY A 301 22.52 4.44 -15.78
N ALA A 302 22.61 4.63 -14.47
CA ALA A 302 23.34 5.77 -13.90
C ALA A 302 24.84 5.70 -14.22
N ALA A 303 25.41 6.80 -14.67
CA ALA A 303 26.84 6.95 -14.80
C ALA A 303 27.48 7.09 -13.42
N ILE A 304 28.37 6.19 -13.05
CA ILE A 304 29.05 6.15 -11.76
C ILE A 304 30.55 6.39 -11.99
N LYS A 305 31.14 7.24 -11.16
CA LYS A 305 32.58 7.47 -11.17
C LYS A 305 33.30 6.20 -10.71
N ALA A 306 34.37 5.80 -11.46
CA ALA A 306 35.19 4.69 -11.07
C ALA A 306 35.80 4.87 -9.67
N GLY A 307 35.83 3.78 -8.89
CA GLY A 307 36.39 3.77 -7.54
C GLY A 307 35.48 3.07 -6.52
N ALA A 308 35.71 3.36 -5.25
CA ALA A 308 34.91 2.81 -4.16
C ALA A 308 33.52 3.44 -4.14
N THR A 309 32.49 2.65 -4.47
CA THR A 309 31.10 3.09 -4.59
C THR A 309 30.25 2.48 -3.48
N PRO A 310 29.63 3.29 -2.61
CA PRO A 310 28.69 2.78 -1.63
C PRO A 310 27.37 2.34 -2.30
N VAL A 311 26.93 1.14 -1.99
CA VAL A 311 25.65 0.57 -2.45
C VAL A 311 24.78 0.33 -1.23
N ARG A 312 23.63 0.99 -1.19
CA ARG A 312 22.60 0.83 -0.14
C ARG A 312 21.34 0.19 -0.70
N GLY A 313 20.60 -0.45 0.17
CA GLY A 313 19.36 -1.08 -0.23
C GLY A 313 18.55 -1.61 0.94
N ILE A 314 17.44 -2.22 0.57
CA ILE A 314 16.49 -2.85 1.48
C ILE A 314 16.20 -4.29 1.02
N ALA A 315 15.91 -5.17 1.97
CA ALA A 315 15.38 -6.50 1.71
C ALA A 315 14.21 -6.78 2.66
N PHE A 316 13.29 -7.65 2.25
CA PHE A 316 12.15 -8.08 3.06
C PHE A 316 11.53 -9.36 2.51
N ASP A 317 10.68 -10.00 3.30
CA ASP A 317 9.95 -11.21 2.92
C ASP A 317 8.59 -11.34 3.63
N GLY A 318 7.96 -12.50 3.48
CA GLY A 318 6.66 -12.84 4.08
C GLY A 318 6.71 -13.27 5.56
N GLY A 319 7.82 -13.03 6.29
CA GLY A 319 7.91 -13.27 7.74
C GLY A 319 8.88 -14.36 8.17
N HIS A 320 9.74 -14.87 7.28
CA HIS A 320 10.85 -15.75 7.63
C HIS A 320 12.05 -14.98 8.17
N GLY A 321 12.14 -13.67 7.82
CA GLY A 321 13.25 -12.79 8.14
C GLY A 321 14.41 -12.89 7.15
N ILE A 322 15.25 -11.84 7.11
CA ILE A 322 16.39 -11.75 6.20
C ILE A 322 17.66 -12.16 6.93
N LYS A 323 18.18 -13.33 6.60
CA LYS A 323 19.43 -13.87 7.16
C LYS A 323 20.66 -13.19 6.57
N GLU A 324 20.68 -13.04 5.25
CA GLU A 324 21.80 -12.44 4.52
C GLU A 324 21.32 -11.78 3.22
N VAL A 325 22.08 -10.84 2.72
CA VAL A 325 21.94 -10.25 1.38
C VAL A 325 23.33 -10.17 0.76
N ALA A 326 23.48 -10.76 -0.41
CA ALA A 326 24.70 -10.67 -1.19
C ALA A 326 24.54 -9.67 -2.34
N LEU A 327 25.65 -9.06 -2.77
CA LEU A 327 25.76 -8.12 -3.88
C LEU A 327 26.77 -8.63 -4.89
N SER A 328 26.44 -8.55 -6.19
CA SER A 328 27.34 -8.81 -7.29
C SER A 328 27.56 -7.53 -8.08
N SER A 329 28.80 -7.25 -8.50
CA SER A 329 29.16 -6.15 -9.39
C SER A 329 29.62 -6.63 -10.77
N ASP A 330 29.56 -7.93 -11.06
CA ASP A 330 30.09 -8.59 -12.26
C ASP A 330 29.05 -9.46 -12.98
N GLY A 331 27.77 -9.13 -12.85
CA GLY A 331 26.69 -9.87 -13.51
C GLY A 331 26.41 -11.23 -12.89
N GLY A 332 26.64 -11.40 -11.59
CA GLY A 332 26.33 -12.62 -10.84
C GLY A 332 27.43 -13.67 -10.84
N LYS A 333 28.63 -13.36 -11.33
CA LYS A 333 29.77 -14.30 -11.34
C LYS A 333 30.38 -14.45 -9.95
N THR A 334 30.51 -13.34 -9.22
CA THR A 334 30.94 -13.33 -7.82
C THR A 334 29.97 -12.58 -6.94
N TRP A 335 29.91 -12.95 -5.68
CA TRP A 335 29.01 -12.38 -4.70
C TRP A 335 29.76 -12.02 -3.42
N GLN A 336 29.49 -10.82 -2.88
CA GLN A 336 29.97 -10.39 -1.58
C GLN A 336 28.80 -10.17 -0.62
N ALA A 337 28.97 -10.56 0.65
CA ALA A 337 28.01 -10.31 1.69
C ALA A 337 27.86 -8.79 1.93
N THR A 338 26.65 -8.33 2.18
CA THR A 338 26.39 -6.95 2.58
C THR A 338 26.27 -6.86 4.11
N GLN A 339 26.55 -5.69 4.66
CA GLN A 339 26.29 -5.40 6.07
C GLN A 339 24.79 -5.14 6.25
N LEU A 340 24.12 -5.96 7.06
CA LEU A 340 22.73 -5.76 7.40
C LEU A 340 22.60 -4.69 8.49
N GLY A 341 21.63 -3.78 8.31
CA GLY A 341 21.26 -2.78 9.31
C GLY A 341 20.40 -3.37 10.44
N ARG A 342 19.85 -2.49 11.29
CA ARG A 342 18.99 -2.89 12.40
C ARG A 342 17.69 -3.53 11.89
N GLU A 343 17.29 -4.62 12.50
CA GLU A 343 15.97 -5.21 12.30
C GLU A 343 14.92 -4.49 13.15
N LEU A 344 13.81 -4.10 12.52
CA LEU A 344 12.66 -3.47 13.19
C LEU A 344 11.51 -4.47 13.43
N GLY A 345 11.68 -5.70 13.00
CA GLY A 345 10.73 -6.80 13.07
C GLY A 345 10.81 -7.68 11.83
N LYS A 346 10.38 -8.95 11.94
CA LYS A 346 10.48 -9.95 10.87
C LYS A 346 9.73 -9.59 9.57
N TYR A 347 8.76 -8.68 9.65
CA TYR A 347 7.97 -8.20 8.50
C TYR A 347 8.42 -6.85 7.96
N SER A 348 9.50 -6.28 8.52
CA SER A 348 10.01 -4.95 8.18
C SER A 348 11.03 -4.99 7.06
N PHE A 349 11.26 -3.84 6.41
CA PHE A 349 12.48 -3.65 5.63
C PHE A 349 13.72 -3.93 6.48
N ARG A 350 14.63 -4.72 5.94
CA ARG A 350 15.99 -4.94 6.45
C ARG A 350 16.94 -4.08 5.62
N PRO A 351 17.43 -2.95 6.15
CA PRO A 351 18.43 -2.15 5.45
C PRO A 351 19.72 -2.95 5.22
N ARG A 352 20.41 -2.68 4.15
CA ARG A 352 21.70 -3.27 3.85
C ARG A 352 22.64 -2.28 3.18
N GLN A 353 23.95 -2.48 3.32
CA GLN A 353 24.96 -1.70 2.65
C GLN A 353 26.21 -2.51 2.31
N ALA A 354 26.89 -2.12 1.26
CA ALA A 354 28.20 -2.63 0.88
C ALA A 354 28.97 -1.54 0.13
N THR A 355 30.28 -1.70 0.02
CA THR A 355 31.10 -0.88 -0.90
C THR A 355 31.63 -1.80 -1.99
N VAL A 356 31.43 -1.42 -3.24
CA VAL A 356 31.99 -2.10 -4.41
C VAL A 356 33.07 -1.24 -5.06
N LYS A 357 34.06 -1.87 -5.65
CA LYS A 357 35.07 -1.18 -6.47
C LYS A 357 34.65 -1.37 -7.93
N LEU A 358 34.29 -0.27 -8.58
CA LEU A 358 33.93 -0.22 -10.00
C LEU A 358 35.06 0.35 -10.84
#